data_dbd81c5201dd357390b0861c9e9a040a
#
_entry.id   dbd81c5201dd357390b0861c9e9a040a
#
_cell.length_a   1.000
_cell.length_b   1.000
_cell.length_c   1.000
_cell.angle_alpha   90.00
_cell.angle_beta   90.00
_cell.angle_gamma   90.00
#
_symmetry.space_group_name_H-M   'P 1'
#
loop_
_entity.id
_entity.type
_entity.pdbx_description
1 polymer ?
#
loop_
_entity_poly.entity_id
_entity_poly.type
_entity_poly.pdbx_seq_one_letter_code
_entity_poly.pdbx_strand_id
1 'polypeptide(L)'
;RIGKPVIVVDDEDRENEGDFIVAAEKITPEIVNFMLKEGRGVLCAPLSEERCAELGLNMMEENNTSLLGTPFTVTVDLLGNGCTTGVSIHDRAATIRALADPSTRATDLGRPGHINPLRARQKGVLRRPGHTEAAIDLARLAGLQPAGALIEIMNEDGTMARLPQLTEIARKFGLKIISIASLIEYRLREESIVEKGETVDLPT
;
A
#
# COMPACT_ATOMS: atom_id res chain seq x y z
N ARG A 1 -6.35 2.81 12.74
CA ARG A 1 -5.80 3.84 13.63
C ARG A 1 -4.83 3.30 14.68
N ILE A 2 -5.00 2.06 15.15
CA ILE A 2 -4.15 1.46 16.21
C ILE A 2 -2.92 0.72 15.66
N GLY A 3 -2.66 0.75 14.35
CA GLY A 3 -1.52 0.09 13.73
C GLY A 3 -1.67 -1.43 13.53
N LYS A 4 -2.86 -2.00 13.75
CA LYS A 4 -3.08 -3.43 13.49
C LYS A 4 -3.24 -3.66 11.98
N PRO A 5 -2.57 -4.67 11.39
CA PRO A 5 -2.79 -5.04 10.00
C PRO A 5 -4.26 -5.43 9.71
N VAL A 6 -4.69 -5.21 8.50
CA VAL A 6 -5.96 -5.67 7.93
C VAL A 6 -5.66 -6.52 6.69
N ILE A 7 -6.46 -7.55 6.44
CA ILE A 7 -6.39 -8.30 5.20
C ILE A 7 -7.32 -7.62 4.20
N VAL A 8 -6.80 -7.28 3.05
CA VAL A 8 -7.55 -6.71 1.93
C VAL A 8 -7.55 -7.73 0.80
N VAL A 9 -8.72 -8.03 0.25
CA VAL A 9 -8.89 -8.96 -0.87
C VAL A 9 -9.43 -8.21 -2.07
N ASP A 10 -8.95 -8.57 -3.25
CA ASP A 10 -9.46 -8.06 -4.51
C ASP A 10 -10.43 -9.04 -5.19
N ASP A 11 -10.86 -8.69 -6.40
CA ASP A 11 -11.83 -9.46 -7.16
C ASP A 11 -11.21 -10.76 -7.71
N GLU A 12 -12.03 -11.81 -7.81
CA GLU A 12 -11.62 -13.11 -8.37
C GLU A 12 -11.19 -13.01 -9.83
N ASP A 13 -11.77 -12.06 -10.57
CA ASP A 13 -11.44 -11.79 -11.98
C ASP A 13 -10.19 -10.90 -12.15
N ARG A 14 -9.56 -10.43 -11.04
CA ARG A 14 -8.33 -9.61 -11.09
C ARG A 14 -7.10 -10.42 -10.66
N GLU A 15 -6.61 -10.28 -9.44
CA GLU A 15 -5.50 -11.09 -8.88
C GLU A 15 -6.02 -12.28 -8.09
N ASN A 16 -7.21 -12.13 -7.53
CA ASN A 16 -7.81 -13.08 -6.60
C ASN A 16 -6.87 -13.37 -5.42
N GLU A 17 -6.29 -12.32 -4.86
CA GLU A 17 -5.28 -12.40 -3.81
C GLU A 17 -5.72 -11.63 -2.56
N GLY A 18 -4.96 -11.79 -1.50
CA GLY A 18 -5.13 -11.03 -0.26
C GLY A 18 -3.80 -10.55 0.28
N ASP A 19 -3.77 -9.28 0.69
CA ASP A 19 -2.59 -8.64 1.26
C ASP A 19 -2.80 -8.28 2.72
N PHE A 20 -1.75 -8.40 3.53
CA PHE A 20 -1.68 -7.65 4.79
C PHE A 20 -1.39 -6.19 4.46
N ILE A 21 -2.23 -5.29 4.96
CA ILE A 21 -2.04 -3.84 4.80
C ILE A 21 -2.01 -3.16 6.17
N VAL A 22 -1.07 -2.24 6.35
CA VAL A 22 -0.96 -1.38 7.54
C VAL A 22 -0.55 0.03 7.12
N ALA A 23 -0.99 1.06 7.85
CA ALA A 23 -0.54 2.43 7.61
C ALA A 23 0.96 2.56 7.93
N ALA A 24 1.73 3.18 7.01
CA ALA A 24 3.18 3.26 7.11
C ALA A 24 3.66 3.98 8.39
N GLU A 25 2.98 5.04 8.83
CA GLU A 25 3.34 5.74 10.06
C GLU A 25 3.14 4.92 11.35
N LYS A 26 2.38 3.82 11.29
CA LYS A 26 2.11 2.92 12.41
C LYS A 26 2.92 1.63 12.37
N ILE A 27 3.76 1.45 11.34
CA ILE A 27 4.55 0.23 11.21
C ILE A 27 5.63 0.14 12.30
N THR A 28 5.83 -1.05 12.83
CA THR A 28 6.90 -1.36 13.79
C THR A 28 7.74 -2.53 13.29
N PRO A 29 8.95 -2.75 13.84
CA PRO A 29 9.74 -3.93 13.49
C PRO A 29 8.98 -5.25 13.67
N GLU A 30 8.15 -5.34 14.73
CA GLU A 30 7.34 -6.54 15.02
C GLU A 30 6.27 -6.75 13.95
N ILE A 31 5.65 -5.67 13.46
CA ILE A 31 4.67 -5.74 12.37
C ILE A 31 5.36 -6.15 11.07
N VAL A 32 6.52 -5.58 10.75
CA VAL A 32 7.32 -6.02 9.58
C VAL A 32 7.66 -7.50 9.69
N ASN A 33 8.13 -7.95 10.85
CA ASN A 33 8.44 -9.37 11.06
C ASN A 33 7.20 -10.27 10.89
N PHE A 34 6.06 -9.84 11.43
CA PHE A 34 4.78 -10.53 11.24
C PHE A 34 4.42 -10.63 9.76
N MET A 35 4.46 -9.51 9.04
CA MET A 35 4.12 -9.44 7.61
C MET A 35 5.03 -10.36 6.78
N LEU A 36 6.34 -10.32 7.01
CA LEU A 36 7.30 -11.18 6.31
C LEU A 36 7.09 -12.67 6.60
N LYS A 37 6.83 -13.01 7.86
CA LYS A 37 6.67 -14.39 8.31
C LYS A 37 5.36 -15.02 7.85
N GLU A 38 4.28 -14.29 7.97
CA GLU A 38 2.92 -14.80 7.71
C GLU A 38 2.41 -14.46 6.30
N GLY A 39 2.93 -13.40 5.67
CA GLY A 39 2.62 -13.02 4.28
C GLY A 39 3.46 -13.79 3.28
N ARG A 40 4.77 -13.73 3.41
CA ARG A 40 5.77 -14.40 2.55
C ARG A 40 5.93 -13.80 1.15
N GLY A 41 5.12 -12.82 0.78
CA GLY A 41 5.18 -12.10 -0.50
C GLY A 41 6.28 -11.04 -0.55
N VAL A 42 6.10 -10.03 -1.37
CA VAL A 42 7.03 -8.91 -1.54
C VAL A 42 6.60 -7.72 -0.68
N LEU A 43 7.42 -7.34 0.31
CA LEU A 43 7.12 -6.18 1.14
C LEU A 43 7.24 -4.90 0.34
N CYS A 44 6.12 -4.20 0.17
CA CYS A 44 6.00 -2.97 -0.58
C CYS A 44 5.51 -1.82 0.28
N ALA A 45 5.81 -0.60 -0.17
CA ALA A 45 5.39 0.64 0.48
C ALA A 45 4.58 1.52 -0.49
N PRO A 46 3.24 1.35 -0.57
CA PRO A 46 2.37 2.26 -1.30
C PRO A 46 2.50 3.69 -0.81
N LEU A 47 2.63 4.63 -1.74
CA LEU A 47 2.72 6.07 -1.51
C LEU A 47 1.80 6.80 -2.47
N SER A 48 1.34 7.99 -2.08
CA SER A 48 0.64 8.87 -3.01
C SER A 48 1.57 9.34 -4.14
N GLU A 49 1.01 9.74 -5.26
CA GLU A 49 1.76 10.27 -6.40
C GLU A 49 2.56 11.51 -6.01
N GLU A 50 1.97 12.39 -5.20
CA GLU A 50 2.58 13.60 -4.67
C GLU A 50 3.78 13.26 -3.79
N ARG A 51 3.64 12.26 -2.89
CA ARG A 51 4.72 11.85 -2.02
C ARG A 51 5.87 11.21 -2.79
N CYS A 52 5.58 10.43 -3.83
CA CYS A 52 6.63 9.91 -4.73
C CYS A 52 7.40 11.04 -5.41
N ALA A 53 6.71 12.09 -5.87
CA ALA A 53 7.34 13.26 -6.50
C ALA A 53 8.24 14.04 -5.51
N GLU A 54 7.76 14.31 -4.28
CA GLU A 54 8.53 14.98 -3.22
C GLU A 54 9.82 14.23 -2.89
N LEU A 55 9.75 12.90 -2.82
CA LEU A 55 10.89 12.04 -2.53
C LEU A 55 11.75 11.72 -3.75
N GLY A 56 11.39 12.20 -4.95
CA GLY A 56 12.12 11.92 -6.19
C GLY A 56 12.16 10.42 -6.53
N LEU A 57 11.05 9.71 -6.28
CA LEU A 57 10.92 8.28 -6.58
C LEU A 57 10.46 8.09 -8.02
N ASN A 58 11.41 7.96 -8.92
CA ASN A 58 11.14 7.66 -10.33
C ASN A 58 10.59 6.25 -10.49
N MET A 59 9.79 6.03 -11.54
CA MET A 59 9.35 4.68 -11.89
C MET A 59 10.56 3.80 -12.16
N MET A 60 10.49 2.55 -11.73
CA MET A 60 11.54 1.54 -11.97
C MET A 60 11.73 1.28 -13.46
N GLU A 61 10.64 1.35 -14.24
CA GLU A 61 10.62 1.14 -15.68
C GLU A 61 9.70 2.18 -16.33
N GLU A 62 10.19 2.89 -17.35
CA GLU A 62 9.41 3.88 -18.10
C GLU A 62 8.31 3.21 -18.93
N ASN A 63 8.65 2.09 -19.56
CA ASN A 63 7.72 1.28 -20.35
C ASN A 63 7.29 0.04 -19.55
N ASN A 64 6.38 0.20 -18.63
CA ASN A 64 5.89 -0.87 -17.77
C ASN A 64 5.12 -1.93 -18.59
N THR A 65 5.70 -3.12 -18.72
CA THR A 65 5.13 -4.27 -19.45
C THR A 65 4.55 -5.34 -18.52
N SER A 66 4.47 -5.08 -17.21
CA SER A 66 3.88 -6.03 -16.26
C SER A 66 2.39 -6.22 -16.51
N LEU A 67 1.89 -7.45 -16.31
CA LEU A 67 0.52 -7.87 -16.64
C LEU A 67 -0.55 -6.91 -16.12
N LEU A 68 -0.40 -6.43 -14.89
CA LEU A 68 -1.36 -5.54 -14.22
C LEU A 68 -0.84 -4.10 -14.05
N GLY A 69 0.29 -3.78 -14.68
CA GLY A 69 0.88 -2.46 -14.62
C GLY A 69 1.29 -2.04 -13.22
N THR A 70 1.77 -2.97 -12.37
CA THR A 70 2.19 -2.69 -11.00
C THR A 70 3.21 -1.55 -10.95
N PRO A 71 2.92 -0.46 -10.25
CA PRO A 71 3.64 0.81 -10.38
C PRO A 71 4.86 0.89 -9.47
N PHE A 72 5.81 -0.05 -9.64
CA PHE A 72 7.07 -0.02 -8.90
C PHE A 72 7.89 1.24 -9.22
N THR A 73 8.39 1.87 -8.17
CA THR A 73 9.42 2.89 -8.27
C THR A 73 10.80 2.30 -7.98
N VAL A 74 11.85 3.09 -8.15
CA VAL A 74 13.18 2.71 -7.67
C VAL A 74 13.12 2.32 -6.19
N THR A 75 13.81 1.24 -5.82
CA THR A 75 13.87 0.76 -4.43
C THR A 75 14.73 1.69 -3.57
N VAL A 76 14.42 1.77 -2.27
CA VAL A 76 15.11 2.69 -1.36
C VAL A 76 15.39 2.07 0.01
N ASP A 77 16.35 2.65 0.71
CA ASP A 77 16.60 2.47 2.15
C ASP A 77 16.82 3.83 2.81
N LEU A 78 16.40 3.98 4.06
CA LEU A 78 16.70 5.16 4.87
C LEU A 78 18.20 5.17 5.20
N LEU A 79 18.85 6.32 4.98
CA LEU A 79 20.24 6.56 5.32
C LEU A 79 20.36 7.11 6.76
N GLY A 80 21.30 6.59 7.53
CA GLY A 80 21.50 7.04 8.90
C GLY A 80 20.38 6.60 9.86
N ASN A 81 20.12 7.38 10.90
CA ASN A 81 19.11 7.13 11.91
C ASN A 81 19.16 5.71 12.55
N GLY A 82 20.37 5.14 12.66
CA GLY A 82 20.59 3.80 13.19
C GLY A 82 20.32 2.66 12.20
N CYS A 83 19.98 2.98 10.95
CA CYS A 83 19.87 1.97 9.90
C CYS A 83 21.25 1.47 9.47
N THR A 84 21.32 0.19 9.13
CA THR A 84 22.55 -0.52 8.73
C THR A 84 22.52 -0.87 7.24
N THR A 85 22.30 -2.14 6.90
CA THR A 85 22.27 -2.63 5.51
C THR A 85 20.91 -2.52 4.83
N GLY A 86 19.88 -2.07 5.53
CA GLY A 86 18.52 -1.92 5.01
C GLY A 86 17.64 -3.19 5.12
N VAL A 87 18.22 -4.36 5.38
CA VAL A 87 17.51 -5.65 5.29
C VAL A 87 16.77 -6.01 6.57
N SER A 88 17.29 -5.59 7.75
CA SER A 88 16.71 -5.97 9.04
C SER A 88 15.27 -5.47 9.16
N ILE A 89 14.46 -6.11 10.02
CA ILE A 89 13.09 -5.64 10.31
C ILE A 89 13.08 -4.21 10.88
N HIS A 90 14.14 -3.84 11.61
CA HIS A 90 14.31 -2.50 12.15
C HIS A 90 14.56 -1.48 11.04
N ASP A 91 15.48 -1.77 10.12
CA ASP A 91 15.82 -0.90 8.99
C ASP A 91 14.62 -0.74 8.04
N ARG A 92 13.94 -1.85 7.71
CA ARG A 92 12.74 -1.81 6.86
C ARG A 92 11.60 -1.03 7.50
N ALA A 93 11.34 -1.22 8.79
CA ALA A 93 10.33 -0.44 9.50
C ALA A 93 10.69 1.05 9.56
N ALA A 94 11.96 1.37 9.79
CA ALA A 94 12.44 2.74 9.79
C ALA A 94 12.28 3.40 8.40
N THR A 95 12.67 2.69 7.34
CA THR A 95 12.51 3.16 5.95
C THR A 95 11.03 3.40 5.61
N ILE A 96 10.14 2.45 5.91
CA ILE A 96 8.71 2.60 5.63
C ILE A 96 8.10 3.78 6.39
N ARG A 97 8.45 3.97 7.69
CA ARG A 97 8.00 5.15 8.43
C ARG A 97 8.53 6.45 7.84
N ALA A 98 9.80 6.49 7.46
CA ALA A 98 10.41 7.66 6.83
C ALA A 98 9.72 8.03 5.51
N LEU A 99 9.30 7.06 4.71
CA LEU A 99 8.55 7.31 3.49
C LEU A 99 7.21 8.03 3.75
N ALA A 100 6.57 7.77 4.91
CA ALA A 100 5.33 8.43 5.32
C ALA A 100 5.57 9.78 6.02
N ASP A 101 6.75 10.01 6.58
CA ASP A 101 7.04 11.22 7.36
C ASP A 101 7.25 12.43 6.43
N PRO A 102 6.42 13.48 6.52
CA PRO A 102 6.57 14.68 5.69
C PRO A 102 7.92 15.39 5.82
N SER A 103 8.64 15.19 6.92
CA SER A 103 9.96 15.79 7.16
C SER A 103 11.09 15.10 6.40
N THR A 104 10.88 13.86 5.95
CA THR A 104 11.87 13.09 5.18
C THR A 104 12.05 13.68 3.77
N ARG A 105 13.31 13.90 3.39
CA ARG A 105 13.70 14.46 2.09
C ARG A 105 14.27 13.37 1.18
N ALA A 106 14.30 13.64 -0.12
CA ALA A 106 14.90 12.76 -1.12
C ALA A 106 16.35 12.37 -0.80
N THR A 107 17.13 13.28 -0.19
CA THR A 107 18.53 13.07 0.22
C THR A 107 18.69 12.13 1.41
N ASP A 108 17.64 11.87 2.16
CA ASP A 108 17.68 10.99 3.31
C ASP A 108 17.52 9.50 2.92
N LEU A 109 17.33 9.24 1.60
CA LEU A 109 17.10 7.91 1.05
C LEU A 109 18.25 7.47 0.12
N GLY A 110 18.81 6.29 0.39
CA GLY A 110 19.71 5.56 -0.50
C GLY A 110 18.95 4.87 -1.63
N ARG A 111 19.53 4.80 -2.82
CA ARG A 111 18.99 4.16 -4.03
C ARG A 111 20.08 3.37 -4.75
N PRO A 112 19.88 2.10 -5.12
CA PRO A 112 18.73 1.25 -4.76
C PRO A 112 18.75 0.84 -3.28
N GLY A 113 17.66 0.27 -2.80
CA GLY A 113 17.51 -0.24 -1.44
C GLY A 113 16.67 -1.52 -1.38
N HIS A 114 16.10 -1.83 -0.20
CA HIS A 114 15.39 -3.08 0.07
C HIS A 114 13.88 -2.90 0.29
N ILE A 115 13.40 -1.65 0.33
CA ILE A 115 11.96 -1.36 0.31
C ILE A 115 11.53 -1.02 -1.11
N ASN A 116 10.38 -1.56 -1.51
CA ASN A 116 9.78 -1.40 -2.82
C ASN A 116 8.63 -0.38 -2.76
N PRO A 117 8.85 0.91 -3.03
CA PRO A 117 7.75 1.86 -3.06
C PRO A 117 6.87 1.62 -4.29
N LEU A 118 5.55 1.80 -4.11
CA LEU A 118 4.54 1.72 -5.18
C LEU A 118 3.84 3.07 -5.30
N ARG A 119 3.77 3.61 -6.52
CA ARG A 119 3.09 4.88 -6.77
C ARG A 119 1.61 4.66 -7.03
N ALA A 120 0.76 4.90 -6.02
CA ALA A 120 -0.69 4.79 -6.14
C ALA A 120 -1.25 5.82 -7.13
N ARG A 121 -2.32 5.47 -7.83
CA ARG A 121 -3.04 6.39 -8.71
C ARG A 121 -3.84 7.40 -7.89
N GLN A 122 -3.90 8.65 -8.37
CA GLN A 122 -4.82 9.66 -7.84
C GLN A 122 -6.25 9.12 -7.84
N LYS A 123 -7.07 9.54 -6.87
CA LYS A 123 -8.42 9.04 -6.58
C LYS A 123 -8.47 7.59 -6.05
N GLY A 124 -7.32 6.94 -5.81
CA GLY A 124 -7.25 5.67 -5.11
C GLY A 124 -8.02 4.54 -5.80
N VAL A 125 -8.72 3.71 -5.02
CA VAL A 125 -9.50 2.55 -5.53
C VAL A 125 -10.60 2.93 -6.52
N LEU A 126 -11.07 4.17 -6.53
CA LEU A 126 -12.04 4.67 -7.51
C LEU A 126 -11.42 4.83 -8.91
N ARG A 127 -10.09 4.89 -9.02
CA ARG A 127 -9.37 4.96 -10.30
C ARG A 127 -8.76 3.62 -10.69
N ARG A 128 -8.18 2.90 -9.75
CA ARG A 128 -7.59 1.57 -9.94
C ARG A 128 -7.94 0.68 -8.74
N PRO A 129 -8.74 -0.38 -8.92
CA PRO A 129 -9.20 -1.24 -7.83
C PRO A 129 -8.11 -2.23 -7.40
N GLY A 130 -6.94 -1.73 -6.96
CA GLY A 130 -5.79 -2.53 -6.56
C GLY A 130 -5.40 -2.33 -5.09
N HIS A 131 -4.62 -3.27 -4.53
CA HIS A 131 -4.13 -3.25 -3.15
C HIS A 131 -3.28 -2.00 -2.86
N THR A 132 -2.49 -1.53 -3.83
CA THR A 132 -1.71 -0.28 -3.74
C THR A 132 -2.59 0.91 -3.39
N GLU A 133 -3.67 1.10 -4.15
CA GLU A 133 -4.63 2.18 -3.95
C GLU A 133 -5.44 1.99 -2.66
N ALA A 134 -5.82 0.75 -2.35
CA ALA A 134 -6.54 0.42 -1.11
C ALA A 134 -5.72 0.79 0.13
N ALA A 135 -4.40 0.59 0.13
CA ALA A 135 -3.53 0.95 1.24
C ALA A 135 -3.55 2.46 1.51
N ILE A 136 -3.49 3.29 0.45
CA ILE A 136 -3.54 4.76 0.55
C ILE A 136 -4.90 5.22 1.06
N ASP A 137 -5.97 4.68 0.51
CA ASP A 137 -7.33 5.07 0.89
C ASP A 137 -7.64 4.71 2.34
N LEU A 138 -7.25 3.52 2.78
CA LEU A 138 -7.42 3.09 4.17
C LEU A 138 -6.64 3.97 5.16
N ALA A 139 -5.40 4.35 4.81
CA ALA A 139 -4.60 5.29 5.61
C ALA A 139 -5.29 6.65 5.70
N ARG A 140 -5.74 7.21 4.56
CA ARG A 140 -6.45 8.49 4.48
C ARG A 140 -7.77 8.47 5.27
N LEU A 141 -8.60 7.44 5.11
CA LEU A 141 -9.85 7.28 5.85
C LEU A 141 -9.63 7.09 7.37
N ALA A 142 -8.47 6.60 7.77
CA ALA A 142 -8.07 6.53 9.17
C ALA A 142 -7.58 7.87 9.75
N GLY A 143 -7.41 8.91 8.92
CA GLY A 143 -6.84 10.21 9.29
C GLY A 143 -5.32 10.16 9.48
N LEU A 144 -4.65 9.26 8.74
CA LEU A 144 -3.20 9.05 8.76
C LEU A 144 -2.57 9.53 7.45
N GLN A 145 -1.24 9.62 7.40
CA GLN A 145 -0.53 9.95 6.18
C GLN A 145 -0.90 8.94 5.06
N PRO A 146 -1.12 9.40 3.80
CA PRO A 146 -1.48 8.54 2.68
C PRO A 146 -0.29 7.69 2.20
N ALA A 147 0.16 6.82 3.08
CA ALA A 147 1.25 5.87 2.88
C ALA A 147 0.94 4.58 3.63
N GLY A 148 1.28 3.45 3.03
CA GLY A 148 1.05 2.13 3.60
C GLY A 148 2.27 1.23 3.52
N ALA A 149 2.16 0.06 4.16
CA ALA A 149 2.94 -1.11 3.87
C ALA A 149 1.98 -2.22 3.49
N LEU A 150 2.32 -3.00 2.49
CA LEU A 150 1.58 -4.18 2.09
C LEU A 150 2.51 -5.35 1.76
N ILE A 151 1.98 -6.55 1.84
CA ILE A 151 2.63 -7.79 1.43
C ILE A 151 1.55 -8.81 1.09
N GLU A 152 1.74 -9.51 -0.02
CA GLU A 152 0.85 -10.58 -0.45
C GLU A 152 0.91 -11.76 0.53
N ILE A 153 -0.21 -12.50 0.66
CA ILE A 153 -0.32 -13.64 1.56
C ILE A 153 -0.26 -14.94 0.76
N MET A 154 0.76 -15.73 1.04
CA MET A 154 0.99 -17.04 0.43
C MET A 154 0.73 -18.16 1.45
N ASN A 155 0.29 -19.30 0.96
CA ASN A 155 0.23 -20.54 1.71
C ASN A 155 1.63 -21.09 2.04
N GLU A 156 1.73 -22.06 2.94
CA GLU A 156 3.01 -22.67 3.32
C GLU A 156 3.70 -23.41 2.16
N ASP A 157 2.90 -23.89 1.19
CA ASP A 157 3.40 -24.56 0.00
C ASP A 157 3.86 -23.60 -1.12
N GLY A 158 3.76 -22.28 -0.87
CA GLY A 158 4.15 -21.22 -1.81
C GLY A 158 3.08 -20.82 -2.81
N THR A 159 1.90 -21.41 -2.78
CA THR A 159 0.76 -20.95 -3.58
C THR A 159 0.11 -19.71 -2.96
N MET A 160 -0.61 -18.92 -3.78
CA MET A 160 -1.31 -17.75 -3.24
C MET A 160 -2.51 -18.18 -2.39
N ALA A 161 -2.64 -17.57 -1.20
CA ALA A 161 -3.78 -17.79 -0.34
C ALA A 161 -5.04 -17.14 -0.96
N ARG A 162 -6.15 -17.88 -0.98
CA ARG A 162 -7.45 -17.42 -1.47
C ARG A 162 -8.39 -17.16 -0.29
N LEU A 163 -9.57 -16.62 -0.54
CA LEU A 163 -10.52 -16.20 0.50
C LEU A 163 -10.76 -17.23 1.62
N PRO A 164 -10.87 -18.54 1.37
CA PRO A 164 -11.00 -19.53 2.46
C PRO A 164 -9.80 -19.50 3.41
N GLN A 165 -8.56 -19.61 2.90
CA GLN A 165 -7.33 -19.58 3.69
C GLN A 165 -7.13 -18.22 4.38
N LEU A 166 -7.41 -17.13 3.69
CA LEU A 166 -7.34 -15.76 4.24
C LEU A 166 -8.31 -15.58 5.42
N THR A 167 -9.49 -16.20 5.36
CA THR A 167 -10.45 -16.20 6.46
C THR A 167 -9.94 -16.95 7.68
N GLU A 168 -9.26 -18.08 7.49
CA GLU A 168 -8.61 -18.83 8.57
C GLU A 168 -7.46 -18.03 9.21
N ILE A 169 -6.62 -17.39 8.39
CA ILE A 169 -5.54 -16.50 8.84
C ILE A 169 -6.11 -15.33 9.65
N ALA A 170 -7.18 -14.71 9.15
CA ALA A 170 -7.85 -13.62 9.87
C ALA A 170 -8.34 -14.05 11.25
N ARG A 171 -8.95 -15.24 11.35
CA ARG A 171 -9.40 -15.80 12.63
C ARG A 171 -8.23 -16.11 13.56
N LYS A 172 -7.18 -16.75 13.04
CA LYS A 172 -5.97 -17.11 13.79
C LYS A 172 -5.32 -15.91 14.48
N PHE A 173 -5.24 -14.77 13.78
CA PHE A 173 -4.59 -13.55 14.28
C PHE A 173 -5.57 -12.47 14.75
N GLY A 174 -6.87 -12.73 14.72
CA GLY A 174 -7.91 -11.77 15.10
C GLY A 174 -7.86 -10.51 14.23
N LEU A 175 -7.61 -10.65 12.93
CA LEU A 175 -7.57 -9.57 11.94
C LEU A 175 -8.94 -9.38 11.28
N LYS A 176 -9.15 -8.19 10.73
CA LYS A 176 -10.30 -7.91 9.88
C LYS A 176 -9.96 -8.25 8.44
N ILE A 177 -10.95 -8.72 7.68
CA ILE A 177 -10.92 -8.85 6.23
C ILE A 177 -11.87 -7.81 5.64
N ILE A 178 -11.45 -7.13 4.59
CA ILE A 178 -12.28 -6.28 3.74
C ILE A 178 -11.99 -6.56 2.27
N SER A 179 -12.97 -6.34 1.40
CA SER A 179 -12.75 -6.38 -0.05
C SER A 179 -12.54 -4.97 -0.60
N ILE A 180 -11.79 -4.86 -1.70
CA ILE A 180 -11.65 -3.61 -2.45
C ILE A 180 -13.02 -3.14 -2.95
N ALA A 181 -13.90 -4.06 -3.36
CA ALA A 181 -15.27 -3.73 -3.76
C ALA A 181 -16.05 -3.01 -2.64
N SER A 182 -15.99 -3.53 -1.40
CA SER A 182 -16.61 -2.87 -0.24
C SER A 182 -16.00 -1.51 0.08
N LEU A 183 -14.70 -1.34 -0.14
CA LEU A 183 -14.03 -0.05 0.04
C LEU A 183 -14.48 0.96 -1.02
N ILE A 184 -14.64 0.54 -2.27
CA ILE A 184 -15.18 1.37 -3.36
C ILE A 184 -16.61 1.81 -3.00
N GLU A 185 -17.48 0.88 -2.62
CA GLU A 185 -18.87 1.19 -2.23
C GLU A 185 -18.92 2.18 -1.07
N TYR A 186 -18.10 1.96 -0.04
CA TYR A 186 -17.98 2.88 1.09
C TYR A 186 -17.60 4.30 0.65
N ARG A 187 -16.56 4.43 -0.18
CA ARG A 187 -16.09 5.73 -0.67
C ARG A 187 -17.12 6.43 -1.55
N LEU A 188 -17.81 5.68 -2.43
CA LEU A 188 -18.89 6.23 -3.28
C LEU A 188 -20.05 6.78 -2.46
N ARG A 189 -20.34 6.19 -1.31
CA ARG A 189 -21.41 6.63 -0.42
C ARG A 189 -21.02 7.83 0.45
N GLU A 190 -19.80 7.85 0.97
CA GLU A 190 -19.36 8.84 1.95
C GLU A 190 -18.72 10.09 1.32
N GLU A 191 -18.21 9.98 0.09
CA GLU A 191 -17.56 11.09 -0.61
C GLU A 191 -18.47 11.67 -1.70
N SER A 192 -18.58 13.00 -1.74
CA SER A 192 -19.23 13.70 -2.88
C SER A 192 -18.28 13.67 -4.08
N ILE A 193 -18.54 12.75 -5.02
CA ILE A 193 -17.68 12.54 -6.19
C ILE A 193 -18.02 13.51 -7.31
N VAL A 194 -19.21 14.15 -7.27
CA VAL A 194 -19.71 15.07 -8.28
C VAL A 194 -19.79 16.46 -7.68
N GLU A 195 -19.01 17.37 -8.20
CA GLU A 195 -19.19 18.81 -7.98
C GLU A 195 -20.23 19.33 -8.98
N LYS A 196 -21.16 20.19 -8.49
CA LYS A 196 -22.13 20.85 -9.34
C LYS A 196 -21.38 21.85 -10.23
N GLY A 197 -21.25 21.53 -11.51
CA GLY A 197 -20.70 22.45 -12.52
C GLY A 197 -21.65 23.60 -12.84
N GLU A 198 -21.21 24.50 -13.70
CA GLU A 198 -22.05 25.59 -14.23
C GLU A 198 -23.23 25.03 -15.04
N THR A 199 -24.39 25.61 -14.84
CA THR A 199 -25.57 25.30 -15.66
C THR A 199 -25.45 26.07 -16.96
N VAL A 200 -25.35 25.38 -18.08
CA VAL A 200 -25.34 26.01 -19.42
C VAL A 200 -26.67 25.69 -20.11
N ASP A 201 -27.35 26.71 -20.57
CA ASP A 201 -28.53 26.56 -21.44
C ASP A 201 -28.08 26.03 -22.80
N LEU A 202 -28.51 24.83 -23.16
CA LEU A 202 -28.26 24.27 -24.48
C LEU A 202 -29.32 24.85 -25.45
N PRO A 203 -28.92 25.47 -26.55
CA PRO A 203 -29.88 25.89 -27.58
C PRO A 203 -30.54 24.64 -28.16
N THR A 204 -31.87 24.61 -28.13
CA THR A 204 -32.71 23.56 -28.77
C THR A 204 -32.86 23.82 -30.26
#